data_cabcc6fb2418f9aa5b5d67ea906983e2
#
_entry.id   cabcc6fb2418f9aa5b5d67ea906983e2
#
_cell.length_a   1.000
_cell.length_b   1.000
_cell.length_c   1.000
_cell.angle_alpha   90.00
_cell.angle_beta   90.00
_cell.angle_gamma   90.00
#
_symmetry.space_group_name_H-M   'P 1'
#
loop_
_entity.id
_entity.type
_entity.pdbx_description
1 polymer ?
#
loop_
_entity_poly.entity_id
_entity_poly.type
_entity_poly.pdbx_seq_one_letter_code
_entity_poly.pdbx_strand_id
1 'polypeptide(L)'
;MKAILLLPLLLLTACTATPEAVKPLKNTSDALPRHPLVIINHGWHTGLALPADQIKHHLPTMSSGLPDAGWYEFGWGDAGYYRAEQKSLWLGARALFWPSPTVMHQVALTDHPDQSLPGTERLHHCLTDAELASLLTFLQQSYQQDADGRRLHLGSGRYGQSDFHQANGHYHLFNTCNNWTARGLQSSGMRLTAANRMTAGSLMRVARQQVSDCP
;
A
#
# COMPACT_ATOMS: atom_id res chain seq x y z
N MET A 1 -49.44 33.02 2.45
CA MET A 1 -48.78 31.85 1.82
C MET A 1 -47.28 32.04 2.01
N LYS A 2 -46.66 31.24 2.90
CA LYS A 2 -45.19 31.30 3.15
C LYS A 2 -44.54 30.22 2.28
N ALA A 3 -43.75 30.65 1.30
CA ALA A 3 -42.95 29.73 0.49
C ALA A 3 -41.76 29.20 1.32
N ILE A 4 -41.74 27.90 1.58
CA ILE A 4 -40.61 27.21 2.21
C ILE A 4 -39.60 26.94 1.08
N LEU A 5 -38.49 27.64 1.13
CA LEU A 5 -37.36 27.42 0.23
C LEU A 5 -36.59 26.20 0.75
N LEU A 6 -36.82 25.03 0.12
CA LEU A 6 -36.04 23.83 0.34
C LEU A 6 -34.67 24.01 -0.32
N LEU A 7 -33.66 24.32 0.47
CA LEU A 7 -32.26 24.35 0.04
C LEU A 7 -31.80 22.90 -0.16
N PRO A 8 -31.36 22.46 -1.36
CA PRO A 8 -30.82 21.12 -1.53
C PRO A 8 -29.50 21.01 -0.79
N LEU A 9 -29.48 20.15 0.23
CA LEU A 9 -28.26 19.76 0.93
C LEU A 9 -27.39 18.94 -0.05
N LEU A 10 -26.42 19.59 -0.70
CA LEU A 10 -25.41 18.91 -1.50
C LEU A 10 -24.56 18.08 -0.51
N LEU A 11 -24.81 16.78 -0.44
CA LEU A 11 -23.92 15.81 0.15
C LEU A 11 -22.68 15.75 -0.74
N LEU A 12 -21.65 16.48 -0.37
CA LEU A 12 -20.29 16.33 -0.90
C LEU A 12 -19.81 14.95 -0.45
N THR A 13 -20.09 13.91 -1.22
CA THR A 13 -19.38 12.65 -1.09
C THR A 13 -17.92 12.94 -1.48
N ALA A 14 -17.06 13.07 -0.49
CA ALA A 14 -15.63 13.16 -0.71
C ALA A 14 -15.19 11.88 -1.43
N CYS A 15 -15.10 11.93 -2.77
CA CYS A 15 -14.45 10.89 -3.55
C CYS A 15 -12.98 10.90 -3.12
N THR A 16 -12.56 9.94 -2.30
CA THR A 16 -11.16 9.78 -1.96
C THR A 16 -10.39 9.46 -3.23
N ALA A 17 -9.40 10.29 -3.56
CA ALA A 17 -8.59 10.08 -4.74
C ALA A 17 -7.76 8.81 -4.61
N THR A 18 -7.59 8.07 -5.71
CA THR A 18 -6.67 6.94 -5.76
C THR A 18 -5.25 7.45 -5.50
N PRO A 19 -4.47 6.80 -4.59
CA PRO A 19 -3.08 7.20 -4.37
C PRO A 19 -2.26 7.09 -5.66
N GLU A 20 -1.66 8.19 -6.07
CA GLU A 20 -0.81 8.24 -7.25
C GLU A 20 0.67 8.10 -6.88
N ALA A 21 1.48 7.65 -7.84
CA ALA A 21 2.91 7.51 -7.63
C ALA A 21 3.57 8.88 -7.36
N VAL A 22 4.39 8.94 -6.33
CA VAL A 22 5.18 10.13 -5.98
C VAL A 22 6.54 10.00 -6.66
N LYS A 23 6.88 10.91 -7.56
CA LYS A 23 8.17 10.85 -8.25
C LYS A 23 9.30 11.24 -7.30
N PRO A 24 10.36 10.42 -7.18
CA PRO A 24 11.54 10.81 -6.41
C PRO A 24 12.13 12.11 -6.94
N LEU A 25 12.51 12.98 -6.03
CA LEU A 25 13.29 14.16 -6.40
C LEU A 25 14.61 13.68 -7.02
N LYS A 26 15.04 14.30 -8.11
CA LYS A 26 16.36 14.00 -8.67
C LYS A 26 17.41 14.30 -7.62
N ASN A 27 18.09 13.27 -7.17
CA ASN A 27 19.26 13.44 -6.30
C ASN A 27 20.33 14.23 -7.07
N THR A 28 20.74 15.35 -6.52
CA THR A 28 21.90 16.11 -6.98
C THR A 28 23.21 15.57 -6.39
N SER A 29 23.11 14.58 -5.49
CA SER A 29 24.25 13.87 -4.89
C SER A 29 24.28 12.42 -5.35
N ASP A 30 25.47 11.86 -5.53
CA ASP A 30 25.76 10.44 -5.79
C ASP A 30 25.51 9.57 -4.54
N ALA A 31 24.38 9.78 -3.85
CA ALA A 31 24.03 9.04 -2.65
C ALA A 31 23.80 7.56 -3.02
N LEU A 32 24.64 6.70 -2.47
CA LEU A 32 24.50 5.24 -2.63
C LEU A 32 23.16 4.78 -2.04
N PRO A 33 22.47 3.84 -2.70
CA PRO A 33 21.29 3.19 -2.14
C PRO A 33 21.67 2.47 -0.84
N ARG A 34 20.84 2.59 0.20
CA ARG A 34 21.12 1.99 1.52
C ARG A 34 19.88 1.57 2.29
N HIS A 35 18.69 1.81 1.75
CA HIS A 35 17.43 1.50 2.42
C HIS A 35 16.78 0.28 1.78
N PRO A 36 16.76 -0.86 2.48
CA PRO A 36 16.19 -2.07 1.89
C PRO A 36 14.68 -1.99 1.77
N LEU A 37 14.16 -2.45 0.64
CA LEU A 37 12.77 -2.69 0.32
C LEU A 37 12.63 -4.15 -0.11
N VAL A 38 11.63 -4.87 0.42
CA VAL A 38 11.28 -6.20 -0.04
C VAL A 38 9.90 -6.16 -0.71
N ILE A 39 9.83 -6.64 -1.95
CA ILE A 39 8.59 -6.81 -2.70
C ILE A 39 8.17 -8.26 -2.52
N ILE A 40 6.96 -8.48 -1.99
CA ILE A 40 6.47 -9.80 -1.61
C ILE A 40 5.33 -10.21 -2.53
N ASN A 41 5.40 -11.45 -3.06
CA ASN A 41 4.36 -12.04 -3.89
C ASN A 41 3.59 -13.13 -3.13
N HIS A 42 2.35 -12.86 -2.78
CA HIS A 42 1.43 -13.81 -2.15
C HIS A 42 0.61 -14.63 -3.15
N GLY A 43 1.07 -14.75 -4.39
CA GLY A 43 0.42 -15.48 -5.48
C GLY A 43 -0.51 -14.60 -6.30
N TRP A 44 -1.60 -14.12 -5.75
CA TRP A 44 -2.57 -13.23 -6.41
C TRP A 44 -2.41 -11.75 -6.03
N HIS A 45 -1.70 -11.45 -4.96
CA HIS A 45 -1.49 -10.14 -4.34
C HIS A 45 -0.01 -9.89 -4.11
N THR A 46 0.39 -8.63 -4.13
CA THR A 46 1.76 -8.21 -3.79
C THR A 46 1.74 -7.18 -2.66
N GLY A 47 2.76 -7.25 -1.79
CA GLY A 47 3.02 -6.32 -0.70
C GLY A 47 4.39 -5.65 -0.82
N LEU A 48 4.58 -4.57 -0.06
CA LEU A 48 5.84 -3.84 0.08
C LEU A 48 6.25 -3.90 1.55
N ALA A 49 7.44 -4.39 1.85
CA ALA A 49 7.95 -4.45 3.21
C ALA A 49 9.18 -3.55 3.38
N LEU A 50 9.20 -2.81 4.49
CA LEU A 50 10.26 -1.89 4.90
C LEU A 50 10.67 -2.20 6.34
N PRO A 51 11.95 -1.95 6.72
CA PRO A 51 12.39 -2.00 8.11
C PRO A 51 11.55 -1.10 9.01
N ALA A 52 11.20 -1.61 10.18
CA ALA A 52 10.32 -0.91 11.09
C ALA A 52 10.94 0.38 11.66
N ASP A 53 12.26 0.41 11.81
CA ASP A 53 13.01 1.60 12.26
C ASP A 53 12.87 2.76 11.27
N GLN A 54 12.88 2.49 9.95
CA GLN A 54 12.68 3.51 8.93
C GLN A 54 11.26 4.10 9.01
N ILE A 55 10.24 3.26 9.21
CA ILE A 55 8.87 3.72 9.40
C ILE A 55 8.75 4.54 10.69
N LYS A 56 9.31 4.06 11.81
CA LYS A 56 9.29 4.75 13.09
C LYS A 56 10.01 6.12 13.03
N HIS A 57 11.12 6.18 12.30
CA HIS A 57 11.92 7.40 12.19
C HIS A 57 11.27 8.46 11.29
N HIS A 58 10.81 8.07 10.11
CA HIS A 58 10.30 9.02 9.11
C HIS A 58 8.79 9.29 9.23
N LEU A 59 8.02 8.33 9.72
CA LEU A 59 6.57 8.38 9.83
C LEU A 59 6.09 7.88 11.21
N PRO A 60 6.45 8.57 12.31
CA PRO A 60 6.15 8.11 13.67
C PRO A 60 4.64 7.94 13.91
N THR A 61 3.80 8.73 13.24
CA THR A 61 2.34 8.58 13.30
C THR A 61 1.86 7.27 12.65
N MET A 62 2.58 6.74 11.68
CA MET A 62 2.26 5.44 11.05
C MET A 62 2.67 4.24 11.89
N SER A 63 3.62 4.38 12.79
CA SER A 63 4.04 3.33 13.71
C SER A 63 3.25 3.33 15.02
N SER A 64 2.51 4.40 15.31
CA SER A 64 1.70 4.52 16.53
C SER A 64 0.62 3.42 16.59
N GLY A 65 0.58 2.68 17.70
CA GLY A 65 -0.36 1.59 17.90
C GLY A 65 0.00 0.27 17.22
N LEU A 66 1.14 0.19 16.52
CA LEU A 66 1.63 -1.06 15.96
C LEU A 66 2.46 -1.84 16.99
N PRO A 67 2.43 -3.17 16.94
CA PRO A 67 3.31 -4.01 17.73
C PRO A 67 4.77 -3.74 17.37
N ASP A 68 5.66 -4.06 18.31
CA ASP A 68 7.09 -3.98 18.02
C ASP A 68 7.48 -5.05 16.99
N ALA A 69 8.22 -4.65 15.98
CA ALA A 69 8.54 -5.47 14.83
C ALA A 69 9.90 -5.09 14.25
N GLY A 70 10.52 -6.02 13.53
CA GLY A 70 11.71 -5.74 12.73
C GLY A 70 11.35 -5.11 11.37
N TRP A 71 10.19 -5.50 10.80
CA TRP A 71 9.71 -5.06 9.50
C TRP A 71 8.20 -4.82 9.51
N TYR A 72 7.73 -3.94 8.63
CA TYR A 72 6.31 -3.78 8.34
C TYR A 72 6.04 -4.05 6.87
N GLU A 73 5.08 -4.96 6.61
CA GLU A 73 4.55 -5.17 5.28
C GLU A 73 3.27 -4.35 5.10
N PHE A 74 3.14 -3.73 3.92
CA PHE A 74 2.01 -2.92 3.51
C PHE A 74 1.34 -3.53 2.29
N GLY A 75 0.04 -3.72 2.38
CA GLY A 75 -0.82 -4.13 1.28
C GLY A 75 -2.05 -3.23 1.19
N TRP A 76 -2.59 -3.10 -0.01
CA TRP A 76 -3.80 -2.34 -0.31
C TRP A 76 -4.77 -3.21 -1.10
N GLY A 77 -6.08 -3.08 -0.85
CA GLY A 77 -7.05 -3.86 -1.60
C GLY A 77 -8.49 -3.60 -1.23
N ASP A 78 -9.41 -4.38 -1.83
CA ASP A 78 -10.85 -4.32 -1.57
C ASP A 78 -11.18 -4.62 -0.12
N ALA A 79 -11.93 -3.73 0.53
CA ALA A 79 -12.28 -3.85 1.95
C ALA A 79 -13.13 -5.10 2.25
N GLY A 80 -14.05 -5.43 1.35
CA GLY A 80 -14.93 -6.58 1.51
C GLY A 80 -14.19 -7.90 1.36
N TYR A 81 -13.36 -8.03 0.32
CA TYR A 81 -12.60 -9.25 0.05
C TYR A 81 -11.48 -9.48 1.07
N TYR A 82 -10.70 -8.42 1.39
CA TYR A 82 -9.58 -8.53 2.32
C TYR A 82 -9.99 -8.92 3.73
N ARG A 83 -11.10 -8.34 4.22
CA ARG A 83 -11.62 -8.54 5.58
C ARG A 83 -12.56 -9.73 5.71
N ALA A 84 -12.96 -10.36 4.61
CA ALA A 84 -13.86 -11.52 4.63
C ALA A 84 -13.23 -12.71 5.37
N GLU A 85 -14.01 -13.36 6.22
CA GLU A 85 -13.63 -14.62 6.90
C GLU A 85 -13.45 -15.75 5.91
N GLN A 86 -14.38 -15.83 4.98
CA GLN A 86 -14.37 -16.80 3.90
C GLN A 86 -14.30 -16.06 2.56
N LYS A 87 -13.20 -16.26 1.86
CA LYS A 87 -13.02 -15.71 0.51
C LYS A 87 -13.82 -16.55 -0.48
N SER A 88 -14.67 -15.93 -1.27
CA SER A 88 -15.45 -16.59 -2.30
C SER A 88 -15.16 -15.99 -3.68
N LEU A 89 -15.40 -16.78 -4.73
CA LEU A 89 -15.30 -16.30 -6.11
C LEU A 89 -16.23 -15.12 -6.38
N TRP A 90 -17.42 -15.12 -5.74
CA TRP A 90 -18.39 -14.02 -5.85
C TRP A 90 -17.84 -12.71 -5.26
N LEU A 91 -17.22 -12.75 -4.08
CA LEU A 91 -16.59 -11.57 -3.49
C LEU A 91 -15.47 -11.03 -4.37
N GLY A 92 -14.66 -11.92 -4.94
CA GLY A 92 -13.62 -11.54 -5.90
C GLY A 92 -14.18 -10.90 -7.17
N ALA A 93 -15.22 -11.49 -7.76
CA ALA A 93 -15.89 -10.93 -8.93
C ALA A 93 -16.53 -9.57 -8.62
N ARG A 94 -17.21 -9.45 -7.48
CA ARG A 94 -17.79 -8.18 -7.03
C ARG A 94 -16.73 -7.09 -6.90
N ALA A 95 -15.59 -7.38 -6.27
CA ALA A 95 -14.48 -6.45 -6.12
C ALA A 95 -13.94 -5.95 -7.47
N LEU A 96 -13.90 -6.81 -8.48
CA LEU A 96 -13.40 -6.45 -9.80
C LEU A 96 -14.40 -5.61 -10.61
N PHE A 97 -15.70 -5.94 -10.55
CA PHE A 97 -16.69 -5.36 -11.46
C PHE A 97 -17.49 -4.19 -10.86
N TRP A 98 -17.44 -4.00 -9.52
CA TRP A 98 -18.07 -2.86 -8.86
C TRP A 98 -17.05 -2.10 -8.03
N PRO A 99 -16.86 -0.79 -8.31
CA PRO A 99 -15.98 0.04 -7.49
C PRO A 99 -16.35 -0.05 -6.01
N SER A 100 -15.39 -0.36 -5.17
CA SER A 100 -15.61 -0.65 -3.75
C SER A 100 -14.61 0.09 -2.86
N PRO A 101 -14.95 0.36 -1.59
CA PRO A 101 -14.03 0.93 -0.61
C PRO A 101 -12.78 0.05 -0.45
N THR A 102 -11.68 0.68 -0.08
CA THR A 102 -10.38 0.02 0.06
C THR A 102 -9.84 0.06 1.48
N VAL A 103 -8.93 -0.86 1.76
CA VAL A 103 -8.21 -0.93 3.03
C VAL A 103 -6.71 -1.03 2.79
N MET A 104 -5.95 -0.42 3.69
CA MET A 104 -4.55 -0.75 3.93
C MET A 104 -4.49 -1.90 4.93
N HIS A 105 -3.73 -2.92 4.61
CA HIS A 105 -3.36 -4.00 5.53
C HIS A 105 -1.91 -3.81 5.91
N GLN A 106 -1.63 -3.66 7.18
CA GLN A 106 -0.29 -3.50 7.72
C GLN A 106 0.02 -4.68 8.61
N VAL A 107 1.10 -5.39 8.30
CA VAL A 107 1.54 -6.60 9.01
C VAL A 107 2.88 -6.32 9.68
N ALA A 108 2.96 -6.58 10.98
CA ALA A 108 4.21 -6.56 11.73
C ALA A 108 4.91 -7.90 11.56
N LEU A 109 6.13 -7.89 11.05
CA LEU A 109 7.00 -9.04 10.91
C LEU A 109 8.13 -8.93 11.94
N THR A 110 8.29 -9.93 12.79
CA THR A 110 9.34 -9.93 13.82
C THR A 110 10.72 -9.92 13.19
N ASP A 111 10.92 -10.77 12.20
CA ASP A 111 12.19 -10.97 11.51
C ASP A 111 12.13 -10.46 10.06
N HIS A 112 13.26 -10.53 9.37
CA HIS A 112 13.33 -10.23 7.95
C HIS A 112 12.29 -11.03 7.16
N PRO A 113 11.66 -10.46 6.10
CA PRO A 113 10.61 -11.14 5.32
C PRO A 113 11.01 -12.53 4.81
N ASP A 114 12.30 -12.80 4.56
CA ASP A 114 12.79 -14.11 4.15
C ASP A 114 12.60 -15.20 5.22
N GLN A 115 12.64 -14.81 6.48
CA GLN A 115 12.45 -15.70 7.60
C GLN A 115 10.97 -15.77 8.01
N SER A 116 10.29 -14.62 8.02
CA SER A 116 8.89 -14.50 8.45
C SER A 116 7.89 -15.10 7.47
N LEU A 117 8.22 -15.19 6.17
CA LEU A 117 7.31 -15.61 5.10
C LEU A 117 7.90 -16.73 4.24
N PRO A 118 8.18 -17.91 4.80
CA PRO A 118 8.77 -19.02 4.04
C PRO A 118 7.86 -19.43 2.86
N GLY A 119 8.48 -19.76 1.71
CA GLY A 119 7.77 -20.23 0.53
C GLY A 119 7.12 -19.13 -0.34
N THR A 120 7.13 -17.86 0.06
CA THR A 120 6.71 -16.75 -0.81
C THR A 120 7.84 -16.30 -1.72
N GLU A 121 7.52 -15.89 -2.94
CA GLU A 121 8.49 -15.25 -3.84
C GLU A 121 8.74 -13.81 -3.38
N ARG A 122 10.01 -13.41 -3.29
CA ARG A 122 10.41 -12.06 -2.86
C ARG A 122 11.47 -11.50 -3.80
N LEU A 123 11.48 -10.17 -3.93
CA LEU A 123 12.54 -9.42 -4.62
C LEU A 123 13.07 -8.37 -3.65
N HIS A 124 14.38 -8.27 -3.57
CA HIS A 124 15.09 -7.29 -2.76
C HIS A 124 15.47 -6.10 -3.62
N HIS A 125 15.29 -4.90 -3.09
CA HIS A 125 15.65 -3.67 -3.76
C HIS A 125 16.24 -2.68 -2.77
N CYS A 126 17.18 -1.89 -3.20
CA CYS A 126 17.82 -0.88 -2.36
C CYS A 126 17.47 0.51 -2.82
N LEU A 127 16.96 1.33 -1.91
CA LEU A 127 16.50 2.68 -2.18
C LEU A 127 17.54 3.71 -1.77
N THR A 128 17.63 4.79 -2.52
CA THR A 128 18.25 6.04 -2.10
C THR A 128 17.36 6.79 -1.10
N ASP A 129 17.89 7.78 -0.41
CA ASP A 129 17.12 8.63 0.50
C ASP A 129 15.89 9.27 -0.19
N ALA A 130 16.04 9.72 -1.43
CA ALA A 130 14.95 10.35 -2.18
C ALA A 130 13.87 9.34 -2.60
N GLU A 131 14.25 8.12 -2.96
CA GLU A 131 13.32 7.04 -3.30
C GLU A 131 12.57 6.56 -2.07
N LEU A 132 13.26 6.41 -0.93
CA LEU A 132 12.61 6.11 0.35
C LEU A 132 11.60 7.21 0.71
N ALA A 133 11.98 8.48 0.69
CA ALA A 133 11.08 9.59 1.02
C ALA A 133 9.83 9.61 0.14
N SER A 134 9.98 9.35 -1.16
CA SER A 134 8.86 9.28 -2.11
C SER A 134 7.95 8.09 -1.85
N LEU A 135 8.52 6.91 -1.58
CA LEU A 135 7.76 5.72 -1.22
C LEU A 135 6.99 5.91 0.08
N LEU A 136 7.62 6.50 1.11
CA LEU A 136 6.96 6.80 2.39
C LEU A 136 5.81 7.80 2.22
N THR A 137 5.99 8.82 1.38
CA THR A 137 4.92 9.77 1.03
C THR A 137 3.76 9.05 0.34
N PHE A 138 4.03 8.16 -0.61
CA PHE A 138 3.01 7.33 -1.27
C PHE A 138 2.26 6.44 -0.27
N LEU A 139 2.98 5.77 0.64
CA LEU A 139 2.37 4.95 1.68
C LEU A 139 1.46 5.78 2.59
N GLN A 140 1.91 6.96 3.03
CA GLN A 140 1.12 7.86 3.86
C GLN A 140 -0.17 8.32 3.14
N GLN A 141 -0.07 8.70 1.87
CA GLN A 141 -1.21 9.10 1.04
C GLN A 141 -2.19 7.95 0.76
N SER A 142 -1.77 6.71 0.95
CA SER A 142 -2.64 5.53 0.78
C SER A 142 -3.63 5.35 1.93
N TYR A 143 -3.36 5.91 3.11
CA TYR A 143 -4.27 5.85 4.26
C TYR A 143 -5.28 6.99 4.23
N GLN A 144 -6.53 6.68 4.53
CA GLN A 144 -7.50 7.72 4.87
C GLN A 144 -7.26 8.17 6.32
N GLN A 145 -7.29 9.49 6.51
CA GLN A 145 -7.06 10.13 7.80
C GLN A 145 -8.28 10.94 8.22
N ASP A 146 -8.47 11.09 9.53
CA ASP A 146 -9.44 12.02 10.11
C ASP A 146 -8.93 13.46 10.04
N ALA A 147 -9.73 14.38 10.59
CA ALA A 147 -9.38 15.83 10.62
C ALA A 147 -8.10 16.13 11.44
N ASP A 148 -7.72 15.24 12.34
CA ASP A 148 -6.51 15.35 13.17
C ASP A 148 -5.30 14.64 12.53
N GLY A 149 -5.45 14.09 11.32
CA GLY A 149 -4.40 13.37 10.60
C GLY A 149 -4.15 11.94 11.10
N ARG A 150 -5.07 11.38 11.92
CA ARG A 150 -4.97 10.02 12.42
C ARG A 150 -5.56 9.05 11.41
N ARG A 151 -4.90 7.91 11.21
CA ARG A 151 -5.39 6.84 10.35
C ARG A 151 -6.67 6.21 10.91
N LEU A 152 -7.65 5.99 10.05
CA LEU A 152 -8.92 5.39 10.44
C LEU A 152 -8.76 3.87 10.59
N HIS A 153 -8.58 3.40 11.82
CA HIS A 153 -8.42 1.99 12.15
C HIS A 153 -9.74 1.22 12.01
N LEU A 154 -9.69 0.04 11.41
CA LEU A 154 -10.87 -0.80 11.12
C LEU A 154 -10.87 -2.14 11.86
N GLY A 155 -9.85 -2.41 12.67
CA GLY A 155 -9.69 -3.63 13.44
C GLY A 155 -8.48 -4.46 13.01
N SER A 156 -8.23 -5.52 13.77
CA SER A 156 -7.08 -6.41 13.57
C SER A 156 -7.18 -7.19 12.27
N GLY A 157 -6.02 -7.51 11.72
CA GLY A 157 -5.88 -8.31 10.51
C GLY A 157 -6.17 -9.79 10.75
N ARG A 158 -6.10 -10.57 9.68
CA ARG A 158 -6.48 -11.98 9.67
C ARG A 158 -5.32 -12.94 9.90
N TYR A 159 -4.09 -12.47 9.82
CA TYR A 159 -2.90 -13.30 10.06
C TYR A 159 -1.80 -12.46 10.72
N GLY A 160 -0.99 -13.11 11.53
CA GLY A 160 0.08 -12.45 12.25
C GLY A 160 -0.40 -11.33 13.17
N GLN A 161 0.50 -10.47 13.56
CA GLN A 161 0.18 -9.20 14.22
C GLN A 161 -0.05 -8.16 13.12
N SER A 162 -1.31 -7.88 12.81
CA SER A 162 -1.65 -7.00 11.70
C SER A 162 -2.94 -6.24 11.95
N ASP A 163 -3.07 -5.09 11.27
CA ASP A 163 -4.23 -4.21 11.35
C ASP A 163 -4.73 -3.77 9.98
N PHE A 164 -6.03 -3.56 9.91
CA PHE A 164 -6.70 -2.91 8.79
C PHE A 164 -6.98 -1.45 9.09
N HIS A 165 -6.67 -0.60 8.13
CA HIS A 165 -7.03 0.82 8.15
C HIS A 165 -7.80 1.18 6.89
N GLN A 166 -8.67 2.18 6.98
CA GLN A 166 -9.35 2.71 5.80
C GLN A 166 -8.33 3.32 4.84
N ALA A 167 -8.47 2.99 3.55
CA ALA A 167 -7.57 3.48 2.52
C ALA A 167 -8.25 4.46 1.57
N ASN A 168 -7.45 5.27 0.91
CA ASN A 168 -7.87 6.12 -0.18
C ASN A 168 -8.01 5.34 -1.49
N GLY A 169 -8.92 5.79 -2.35
CA GLY A 169 -9.22 5.19 -3.64
C GLY A 169 -10.34 4.15 -3.61
N HIS A 170 -10.62 3.60 -4.78
CA HIS A 170 -11.61 2.55 -4.98
C HIS A 170 -10.99 1.37 -5.72
N TYR A 171 -11.31 0.16 -5.26
CA TYR A 171 -10.89 -1.06 -5.91
C TYR A 171 -11.80 -1.39 -7.10
N HIS A 172 -11.23 -1.75 -8.23
CA HIS A 172 -11.92 -2.27 -9.40
C HIS A 172 -10.92 -2.91 -10.37
N LEU A 173 -11.38 -3.54 -11.46
CA LEU A 173 -10.56 -4.28 -12.42
C LEU A 173 -9.32 -3.53 -12.91
N PHE A 174 -9.42 -2.21 -13.14
CA PHE A 174 -8.31 -1.37 -13.60
C PHE A 174 -7.55 -0.67 -12.46
N ASN A 175 -7.91 -0.93 -11.22
CA ASN A 175 -7.26 -0.41 -10.03
C ASN A 175 -7.22 -1.48 -8.93
N THR A 176 -6.35 -2.46 -9.12
CA THR A 176 -6.17 -3.61 -8.23
C THR A 176 -5.04 -3.39 -7.22
N CYS A 177 -4.88 -4.31 -6.27
CA CYS A 177 -3.75 -4.33 -5.35
C CYS A 177 -2.39 -4.27 -6.06
N ASN A 178 -2.24 -4.99 -7.18
CA ASN A 178 -0.99 -4.99 -7.94
C ASN A 178 -0.72 -3.67 -8.67
N ASN A 179 -1.77 -2.94 -9.09
CA ASN A 179 -1.60 -1.58 -9.61
C ASN A 179 -1.15 -0.61 -8.50
N TRP A 180 -1.66 -0.76 -7.27
CA TRP A 180 -1.21 0.02 -6.11
C TRP A 180 0.26 -0.27 -5.80
N THR A 181 0.65 -1.54 -5.70
CA THR A 181 2.06 -1.91 -5.50
C THR A 181 2.95 -1.36 -6.62
N ALA A 182 2.48 -1.39 -7.86
CA ALA A 182 3.21 -0.82 -9.00
C ALA A 182 3.44 0.70 -8.84
N ARG A 183 2.46 1.46 -8.31
CA ARG A 183 2.64 2.89 -7.99
C ARG A 183 3.65 3.10 -6.86
N GLY A 184 3.64 2.23 -5.85
CA GLY A 184 4.67 2.21 -4.81
C GLY A 184 6.06 1.99 -5.40
N LEU A 185 6.22 1.04 -6.33
CA LEU A 185 7.48 0.81 -7.03
C LEU A 185 7.89 1.97 -7.97
N GLN A 186 6.94 2.65 -8.58
CA GLN A 186 7.25 3.91 -9.29
C GLN A 186 7.76 4.99 -8.31
N SER A 187 7.18 5.05 -7.11
CA SER A 187 7.63 5.97 -6.06
C SER A 187 9.00 5.58 -5.50
N SER A 188 9.42 4.34 -5.63
CA SER A 188 10.77 3.86 -5.33
C SER A 188 11.75 3.97 -6.51
N GLY A 189 11.41 4.74 -7.55
CA GLY A 189 12.31 5.00 -8.68
C GLY A 189 12.21 3.99 -9.83
N MET A 190 11.48 2.90 -9.70
CA MET A 190 11.36 1.90 -10.76
C MET A 190 10.59 2.41 -11.98
N ARG A 191 11.06 2.06 -13.17
CA ARG A 191 10.44 2.41 -14.46
C ARG A 191 9.45 1.35 -14.89
N LEU A 192 8.18 1.53 -14.55
CA LEU A 192 7.09 0.65 -14.95
C LEU A 192 5.79 1.45 -15.10
N THR A 193 4.80 0.87 -15.80
CA THR A 193 3.48 1.48 -15.95
C THR A 193 2.49 0.73 -15.05
N ALA A 194 1.94 1.40 -14.05
CA ALA A 194 1.04 0.79 -13.08
C ALA A 194 -0.23 0.22 -13.73
N ALA A 195 -0.84 0.92 -14.70
CA ALA A 195 -2.07 0.51 -15.37
C ALA A 195 -2.01 -0.91 -15.97
N ASN A 196 -0.83 -1.38 -16.37
CA ASN A 196 -0.64 -2.70 -17.00
C ASN A 196 -0.20 -3.78 -15.99
N ARG A 197 -0.31 -3.54 -14.68
CA ARG A 197 0.16 -4.45 -13.61
C ARG A 197 -1.01 -4.98 -12.78
N MET A 198 -2.01 -5.55 -13.44
CA MET A 198 -3.20 -6.08 -12.77
C MET A 198 -2.94 -7.40 -12.04
N THR A 199 -1.89 -8.14 -12.39
CA THR A 199 -1.55 -9.42 -11.76
C THR A 199 -0.18 -9.39 -11.09
N ALA A 200 -0.03 -10.13 -9.99
CA ALA A 200 1.24 -10.27 -9.27
C ALA A 200 2.39 -10.73 -10.18
N GLY A 201 2.16 -11.74 -11.02
CA GLY A 201 3.17 -12.25 -11.95
C GLY A 201 3.63 -11.22 -12.98
N SER A 202 2.74 -10.34 -13.48
CA SER A 202 3.12 -9.27 -14.42
C SER A 202 3.95 -8.20 -13.74
N LEU A 203 3.66 -7.88 -12.48
CA LEU A 203 4.41 -6.94 -11.66
C LEU A 203 5.81 -7.49 -11.33
N MET A 204 5.88 -8.69 -10.76
CA MET A 204 7.14 -9.33 -10.34
C MET A 204 8.12 -9.49 -11.50
N ARG A 205 7.63 -9.83 -12.70
CA ARG A 205 8.47 -9.96 -13.90
C ARG A 205 9.20 -8.67 -14.25
N VAL A 206 8.52 -7.52 -14.17
CA VAL A 206 9.11 -6.21 -14.51
C VAL A 206 9.99 -5.71 -13.36
N ALA A 207 9.56 -5.91 -12.11
CA ALA A 207 10.35 -5.54 -10.94
C ALA A 207 11.69 -6.29 -10.91
N ARG A 208 11.71 -7.60 -11.21
CA ARG A 208 12.93 -8.43 -11.22
C ARG A 208 14.03 -7.90 -12.15
N GLN A 209 13.66 -7.17 -13.21
CA GLN A 209 14.63 -6.59 -14.14
C GLN A 209 15.28 -5.30 -13.64
N GLN A 210 14.80 -4.75 -12.52
CA GLN A 210 15.18 -3.43 -12.02
C GLN A 210 15.63 -3.42 -10.55
N VAL A 211 15.47 -4.55 -9.86
CA VAL A 211 15.93 -4.65 -8.46
C VAL A 211 17.45 -4.66 -8.37
N SER A 212 17.95 -4.15 -7.26
CA SER A 212 19.36 -4.14 -6.90
C SER A 212 19.49 -4.34 -5.40
N ASP A 213 20.36 -5.24 -4.99
CA ASP A 213 20.63 -5.47 -3.57
C ASP A 213 21.32 -4.26 -2.93
N CYS A 214 21.14 -4.11 -1.63
CA CYS A 214 21.91 -3.14 -0.85
C CYS A 214 23.37 -3.61 -0.75
N PRO A 215 24.34 -2.68 -0.82
CA PRO A 215 25.76 -2.99 -0.70
C PRO A 215 26.13 -3.54 0.69
#